data_4c814ce0f555510e23308164f4b0b08a
#
_entry.id   4c814ce0f555510e23308164f4b0b08a
#
_cell.length_a   1.000
_cell.length_b   1.000
_cell.length_c   1.000
_cell.angle_alpha   90.00
_cell.angle_beta   90.00
_cell.angle_gamma   90.00
#
_symmetry.space_group_name_H-M   'P 1'
#
loop_
_entity.id
_entity.type
_entity.pdbx_description
1 polymer ?
#
loop_
_entity_poly.entity_id
_entity_poly.type
_entity_poly.pdbx_seq_one_letter_code
_entity_poly.pdbx_strand_id
1 'polypeptide(L)'
;MPEPTSNTPAMDGVVLRPMTAADLPHAHALSAELRWPHRPADWEQMFANAEGIAAERDGELVATGLRWLWGESHATIGLVIVTPACQGRRIGHRLMSALLAGLEDRTVLLHATSEGRGLYERLGFVRTGEVRQHQGIAQPAPLVALQPGWRLRPAGLNELPALQALDAAARGMPRDALVAELLQSADACVVLDHDNEPVGFAMLRRFGRGHSIGPVVAPDAEGAKALIAHLAGLNASNFTRIDIDFDSGLAEWLESIGLLRVDAPTTMVRGGPLAVPQGGPSLFAIVTQAVG
;
A
#
# COMPACT_ATOMS: atom_id res chain seq x y z
N MET A 1 -26.43 -15.45 15.15
CA MET A 1 -26.06 -15.98 13.82
C MET A 1 -26.58 -14.99 12.79
N PRO A 2 -25.72 -14.31 12.03
CA PRO A 2 -26.20 -13.49 10.93
C PRO A 2 -26.62 -14.41 9.79
N GLU A 3 -27.77 -14.12 9.20
CA GLU A 3 -28.32 -14.83 8.05
C GLU A 3 -27.42 -14.68 6.81
N PRO A 4 -27.37 -15.69 5.91
CA PRO A 4 -26.61 -15.59 4.67
C PRO A 4 -27.24 -14.51 3.78
N THR A 5 -26.41 -13.55 3.37
CA THR A 5 -26.75 -12.48 2.44
C THR A 5 -27.35 -13.05 1.17
N SER A 6 -28.54 -12.58 0.83
CA SER A 6 -29.32 -13.01 -0.34
C SER A 6 -28.52 -12.83 -1.64
N ASN A 7 -28.29 -13.94 -2.31
CA ASN A 7 -27.70 -14.04 -3.64
C ASN A 7 -28.74 -13.59 -4.68
N THR A 8 -28.90 -12.28 -4.90
CA THR A 8 -29.81 -11.76 -5.93
C THR A 8 -29.08 -11.82 -7.28
N PRO A 9 -29.52 -12.63 -8.24
CA PRO A 9 -28.92 -12.65 -9.57
C PRO A 9 -29.12 -11.29 -10.24
N ALA A 10 -28.01 -10.64 -10.61
CA ALA A 10 -28.05 -9.40 -11.38
C ALA A 10 -28.40 -9.72 -12.84
N MET A 11 -29.03 -8.75 -13.53
CA MET A 11 -29.47 -8.87 -14.95
C MET A 11 -28.34 -9.13 -15.96
N ASP A 12 -27.07 -9.21 -15.52
CA ASP A 12 -25.86 -9.43 -16.32
C ASP A 12 -25.14 -10.77 -16.03
N GLY A 13 -25.74 -11.63 -15.19
CA GLY A 13 -25.17 -12.94 -14.83
C GLY A 13 -23.95 -12.85 -13.88
N VAL A 14 -23.61 -11.67 -13.35
CA VAL A 14 -22.48 -11.49 -12.43
C VAL A 14 -22.93 -11.64 -10.98
N VAL A 15 -22.29 -12.54 -10.24
CA VAL A 15 -22.52 -12.80 -8.81
C VAL A 15 -21.33 -12.25 -8.02
N LEU A 16 -21.61 -11.50 -6.95
CA LEU A 16 -20.61 -11.08 -5.97
C LEU A 16 -20.60 -12.08 -4.81
N ARG A 17 -19.40 -12.48 -4.38
CA ARG A 17 -19.20 -13.35 -3.23
C ARG A 17 -17.92 -12.97 -2.47
N PRO A 18 -17.79 -13.40 -1.21
CA PRO A 18 -16.50 -13.29 -0.52
C PRO A 18 -15.40 -14.01 -1.31
N MET A 19 -14.24 -13.37 -1.35
CA MET A 19 -13.03 -13.94 -1.95
C MET A 19 -12.38 -14.92 -0.97
N THR A 20 -11.79 -15.97 -1.49
CA THR A 20 -11.07 -16.99 -0.72
C THR A 20 -9.65 -17.16 -1.24
N ALA A 21 -8.79 -17.86 -0.52
CA ALA A 21 -7.42 -18.16 -0.96
C ALA A 21 -7.40 -18.95 -2.30
N ALA A 22 -8.45 -19.71 -2.61
CA ALA A 22 -8.56 -20.45 -3.88
C ALA A 22 -8.70 -19.51 -5.10
N ASP A 23 -9.10 -18.25 -4.89
CA ASP A 23 -9.26 -17.26 -5.95
C ASP A 23 -7.93 -16.56 -6.31
N LEU A 24 -6.90 -16.66 -5.46
CA LEU A 24 -5.64 -15.92 -5.62
C LEU A 24 -4.94 -16.14 -6.98
N PRO A 25 -4.88 -17.37 -7.53
CA PRO A 25 -4.29 -17.58 -8.86
C PRO A 25 -5.02 -16.81 -9.97
N HIS A 26 -6.37 -16.77 -9.92
CA HIS A 26 -7.18 -16.05 -10.89
C HIS A 26 -7.09 -14.52 -10.69
N ALA A 27 -7.07 -14.06 -9.43
CA ALA A 27 -6.87 -12.65 -9.09
C ALA A 27 -5.50 -12.14 -9.56
N HIS A 28 -4.45 -12.95 -9.40
CA HIS A 28 -3.13 -12.67 -9.96
C HIS A 28 -3.19 -12.58 -11.50
N ALA A 29 -3.89 -13.49 -12.17
CA ALA A 29 -4.06 -13.46 -13.62
C ALA A 29 -4.75 -12.17 -14.09
N LEU A 30 -5.79 -11.68 -13.39
CA LEU A 30 -6.43 -10.39 -13.68
C LEU A 30 -5.46 -9.22 -13.54
N SER A 31 -4.60 -9.20 -12.51
CA SER A 31 -3.59 -8.16 -12.37
C SER A 31 -2.52 -8.22 -13.47
N ALA A 32 -2.15 -9.41 -13.91
CA ALA A 32 -1.21 -9.62 -15.01
C ALA A 32 -1.79 -9.16 -16.37
N GLU A 33 -3.09 -9.35 -16.61
CA GLU A 33 -3.80 -8.83 -17.77
C GLU A 33 -3.71 -7.29 -17.87
N LEU A 34 -3.77 -6.60 -16.73
CA LEU A 34 -3.56 -5.16 -16.61
C LEU A 34 -2.09 -4.74 -16.59
N ARG A 35 -1.15 -5.70 -16.76
CA ARG A 35 0.31 -5.49 -16.69
C ARG A 35 0.81 -4.96 -15.34
N TRP A 36 0.05 -5.20 -14.29
CA TRP A 36 0.53 -4.90 -12.93
C TRP A 36 1.58 -5.94 -12.54
N PRO A 37 2.70 -5.52 -11.95
CA PRO A 37 3.85 -6.39 -11.77
C PRO A 37 3.78 -7.32 -10.55
N HIS A 38 2.59 -7.56 -10.01
CA HIS A 38 2.43 -8.40 -8.83
C HIS A 38 2.87 -9.84 -9.10
N ARG A 39 3.52 -10.45 -8.10
CA ARG A 39 3.82 -11.88 -8.06
C ARG A 39 2.68 -12.60 -7.33
N PRO A 40 2.54 -13.93 -7.47
CA PRO A 40 1.60 -14.70 -6.64
C PRO A 40 1.80 -14.46 -5.13
N ALA A 41 3.05 -14.46 -4.65
CA ALA A 41 3.37 -14.17 -3.26
C ALA A 41 2.97 -12.76 -2.79
N ASP A 42 2.96 -11.76 -3.68
CA ASP A 42 2.47 -10.42 -3.34
C ASP A 42 0.96 -10.42 -3.10
N TRP A 43 0.21 -11.22 -3.88
CA TRP A 43 -1.23 -11.43 -3.67
C TRP A 43 -1.51 -12.17 -2.36
N GLU A 44 -0.76 -13.23 -2.06
CA GLU A 44 -0.87 -13.97 -0.80
C GLU A 44 -0.64 -13.05 0.39
N GLN A 45 0.44 -12.26 0.35
CA GLN A 45 0.75 -11.31 1.41
C GLN A 45 -0.35 -10.25 1.59
N MET A 46 -0.81 -9.63 0.51
CA MET A 46 -1.85 -8.61 0.59
C MET A 46 -3.19 -9.18 1.07
N PHE A 47 -3.51 -10.43 0.71
CA PHE A 47 -4.76 -11.09 1.11
C PHE A 47 -4.78 -11.56 2.56
N ALA A 48 -3.62 -11.82 3.17
CA ALA A 48 -3.52 -12.38 4.53
C ALA A 48 -4.26 -11.55 5.61
N ASN A 49 -4.28 -10.22 5.45
CA ASN A 49 -4.95 -9.30 6.38
C ASN A 49 -6.13 -8.54 5.74
N ALA A 50 -6.67 -9.04 4.64
CA ALA A 50 -7.71 -8.39 3.87
C ALA A 50 -9.04 -9.15 3.91
N GLU A 51 -10.12 -8.42 3.69
CA GLU A 51 -11.39 -8.97 3.25
C GLU A 51 -11.55 -8.72 1.75
N GLY A 52 -11.78 -9.77 0.97
CA GLY A 52 -11.90 -9.69 -0.47
C GLY A 52 -13.32 -9.94 -0.97
N ILE A 53 -13.68 -9.27 -2.06
CA ILE A 53 -14.87 -9.54 -2.84
C ILE A 53 -14.45 -10.01 -4.25
N ALA A 54 -15.00 -11.14 -4.65
CA ALA A 54 -14.88 -11.70 -6.00
C ALA A 54 -16.17 -11.45 -6.77
N ALA A 55 -16.06 -11.05 -8.02
CA ALA A 55 -17.17 -11.02 -8.97
C ALA A 55 -16.98 -12.16 -9.98
N GLU A 56 -17.97 -13.05 -10.03
CA GLU A 56 -17.95 -14.26 -10.86
C GLU A 56 -19.04 -14.19 -11.91
N ARG A 57 -18.72 -14.61 -13.11
CA ARG A 57 -19.66 -14.74 -14.22
C ARG A 57 -19.40 -16.05 -14.93
N ASP A 58 -20.45 -16.86 -15.10
CA ASP A 58 -20.38 -18.18 -15.78
C ASP A 58 -19.30 -19.12 -15.18
N GLY A 59 -19.02 -18.99 -13.86
CA GLY A 59 -17.98 -19.77 -13.16
C GLY A 59 -16.57 -19.18 -13.25
N GLU A 60 -16.37 -18.05 -13.95
CA GLU A 60 -15.08 -17.39 -14.11
C GLU A 60 -15.00 -16.11 -13.27
N LEU A 61 -13.84 -15.88 -12.65
CA LEU A 61 -13.55 -14.65 -11.91
C LEU A 61 -13.33 -13.50 -12.90
N VAL A 62 -14.22 -12.51 -12.89
CA VAL A 62 -14.17 -11.34 -13.80
C VAL A 62 -13.78 -10.04 -13.11
N ALA A 63 -13.84 -10.00 -11.78
CA ALA A 63 -13.38 -8.84 -11.02
C ALA A 63 -13.03 -9.23 -9.59
N THR A 64 -12.13 -8.43 -8.97
CA THR A 64 -11.74 -8.54 -7.56
C THR A 64 -11.63 -7.17 -6.93
N GLY A 65 -11.69 -7.11 -5.59
CA GLY A 65 -11.28 -5.96 -4.81
C GLY A 65 -11.03 -6.40 -3.38
N LEU A 66 -10.06 -5.77 -2.73
CA LEU A 66 -9.70 -6.02 -1.35
C LEU A 66 -9.94 -4.78 -0.50
N ARG A 67 -10.28 -5.01 0.78
CA ARG A 67 -10.31 -3.97 1.81
C ARG A 67 -9.53 -4.43 3.05
N TRP A 68 -8.88 -3.49 3.69
CA TRP A 68 -8.18 -3.68 4.97
C TRP A 68 -8.81 -2.77 6.00
N LEU A 69 -9.08 -3.31 7.18
CA LEU A 69 -9.65 -2.55 8.29
C LEU A 69 -8.55 -2.19 9.27
N TRP A 70 -8.41 -0.90 9.57
CA TRP A 70 -7.39 -0.36 10.46
C TRP A 70 -8.04 0.23 11.71
N GLY A 71 -7.93 -0.50 12.82
CA GLY A 71 -8.68 -0.18 14.04
C GLY A 71 -10.18 -0.08 13.78
N GLU A 72 -10.84 0.86 14.43
CA GLU A 72 -12.29 1.06 14.31
C GLU A 72 -12.68 2.18 13.33
N SER A 73 -11.74 3.06 12.98
CA SER A 73 -12.03 4.34 12.30
C SER A 73 -11.52 4.44 10.87
N HIS A 74 -10.65 3.55 10.42
CA HIS A 74 -10.04 3.65 9.09
C HIS A 74 -10.15 2.36 8.29
N ALA A 75 -10.07 2.48 6.98
CA ALA A 75 -9.95 1.36 6.05
C ALA A 75 -9.16 1.79 4.80
N THR A 76 -8.56 0.83 4.13
CA THR A 76 -7.99 1.01 2.78
C THR A 76 -8.70 0.07 1.82
N ILE A 77 -8.93 0.51 0.57
CA ILE A 77 -9.44 -0.33 -0.51
C ILE A 77 -8.41 -0.34 -1.64
N GLY A 78 -8.09 -1.53 -2.13
CA GLY A 78 -7.13 -1.71 -3.23
C GLY A 78 -7.40 -2.96 -4.04
N LEU A 79 -6.56 -3.20 -5.07
CA LEU A 79 -6.68 -4.33 -6.00
C LEU A 79 -8.08 -4.46 -6.60
N VAL A 80 -8.73 -3.31 -6.84
CA VAL A 80 -10.02 -3.24 -7.51
C VAL A 80 -9.78 -3.38 -9.00
N ILE A 81 -10.03 -4.57 -9.51
CA ILE A 81 -9.77 -4.96 -10.89
C ILE A 81 -11.06 -5.46 -11.51
N VAL A 82 -11.35 -5.04 -12.73
CA VAL A 82 -12.39 -5.62 -13.60
C VAL A 82 -11.72 -5.96 -14.92
N THR A 83 -11.83 -7.23 -15.36
CA THR A 83 -11.26 -7.63 -16.66
C THR A 83 -11.76 -6.72 -17.78
N PRO A 84 -10.90 -6.30 -18.72
CA PRO A 84 -11.28 -5.42 -19.82
C PRO A 84 -12.53 -5.88 -20.59
N ALA A 85 -12.71 -7.18 -20.75
CA ALA A 85 -13.87 -7.78 -21.43
C ALA A 85 -15.22 -7.51 -20.72
N CYS A 86 -15.18 -7.16 -19.42
CA CYS A 86 -16.37 -6.93 -18.59
C CYS A 86 -16.52 -5.48 -18.13
N GLN A 87 -15.63 -4.57 -18.52
CA GLN A 87 -15.74 -3.15 -18.22
C GLN A 87 -16.97 -2.49 -18.88
N GLY A 88 -17.39 -1.33 -18.37
CA GLY A 88 -18.58 -0.63 -18.87
C GLY A 88 -19.93 -1.21 -18.42
N ARG A 89 -19.95 -2.34 -17.70
CA ARG A 89 -21.17 -3.06 -17.24
C ARG A 89 -21.53 -2.78 -15.78
N ARG A 90 -21.03 -1.71 -15.18
CA ARG A 90 -21.23 -1.33 -13.79
C ARG A 90 -20.72 -2.34 -12.74
N ILE A 91 -19.92 -3.34 -13.14
CA ILE A 91 -19.36 -4.35 -12.22
C ILE A 91 -18.47 -3.66 -11.18
N GLY A 92 -17.58 -2.75 -11.59
CA GLY A 92 -16.74 -2.00 -10.67
C GLY A 92 -17.52 -1.17 -9.64
N HIS A 93 -18.66 -0.60 -10.03
CA HIS A 93 -19.55 0.12 -9.09
C HIS A 93 -20.15 -0.83 -8.06
N ARG A 94 -20.70 -1.97 -8.49
CA ARG A 94 -21.26 -2.98 -7.61
C ARG A 94 -20.23 -3.55 -6.64
N LEU A 95 -19.02 -3.85 -7.17
CA LEU A 95 -17.90 -4.35 -6.38
C LEU A 95 -17.50 -3.33 -5.30
N MET A 96 -17.32 -2.07 -5.68
CA MET A 96 -16.99 -0.99 -4.72
C MET A 96 -18.09 -0.77 -3.70
N SER A 97 -19.38 -0.84 -4.09
CA SER A 97 -20.49 -0.74 -3.16
C SER A 97 -20.46 -1.88 -2.12
N ALA A 98 -20.12 -3.10 -2.54
CA ALA A 98 -19.95 -4.23 -1.62
C ALA A 98 -18.73 -4.07 -0.69
N LEU A 99 -17.61 -3.55 -1.20
CA LEU A 99 -16.42 -3.27 -0.39
C LEU A 99 -16.63 -2.13 0.62
N LEU A 100 -17.51 -1.19 0.31
CA LEU A 100 -17.86 -0.05 1.18
C LEU A 100 -18.95 -0.37 2.21
N ALA A 101 -19.66 -1.47 2.04
CA ALA A 101 -20.72 -1.84 2.97
C ALA A 101 -20.16 -2.07 4.39
N GLY A 102 -20.76 -1.41 5.38
CA GLY A 102 -20.31 -1.43 6.77
C GLY A 102 -19.10 -0.54 7.07
N LEU A 103 -18.72 0.35 6.14
CA LEU A 103 -17.63 1.33 6.32
C LEU A 103 -18.16 2.77 6.39
N GLU A 104 -19.44 2.97 6.70
CA GLU A 104 -20.10 4.30 6.67
C GLU A 104 -19.46 5.27 7.67
N ASP A 105 -19.02 4.77 8.83
CA ASP A 105 -18.41 5.55 9.92
C ASP A 105 -16.86 5.57 9.86
N ARG A 106 -16.28 5.04 8.78
CA ARG A 106 -14.82 4.97 8.62
C ARG A 106 -14.31 5.97 7.59
N THR A 107 -13.13 6.48 7.84
CA THR A 107 -12.32 7.13 6.79
C THR A 107 -11.72 6.05 5.91
N VAL A 108 -12.07 6.05 4.62
CA VAL A 108 -11.62 5.06 3.63
C VAL A 108 -10.66 5.69 2.66
N LEU A 109 -9.45 5.12 2.55
CA LEU A 109 -8.39 5.54 1.63
C LEU A 109 -8.29 4.59 0.44
N LEU A 110 -7.94 5.12 -0.73
CA LEU A 110 -7.48 4.37 -1.88
C LEU A 110 -6.52 5.19 -2.76
N HIS A 111 -5.75 4.49 -3.60
CA HIS A 111 -4.93 5.11 -4.65
C HIS A 111 -5.51 4.74 -6.01
N ALA A 112 -6.05 5.74 -6.69
CA ALA A 112 -6.79 5.57 -7.94
C ALA A 112 -5.87 5.67 -9.16
N THR A 113 -5.99 4.73 -10.09
CA THR A 113 -5.48 4.91 -11.45
C THR A 113 -6.32 5.98 -12.19
N SER A 114 -5.82 6.50 -13.30
CA SER A 114 -6.55 7.46 -14.13
C SER A 114 -7.93 6.95 -14.56
N GLU A 115 -8.01 5.66 -14.90
CA GLU A 115 -9.24 4.99 -15.36
C GLU A 115 -10.27 4.83 -14.23
N GLY A 116 -9.79 4.56 -13.00
CA GLY A 116 -10.65 4.30 -11.83
C GLY A 116 -11.22 5.56 -11.19
N ARG A 117 -10.52 6.70 -11.31
CA ARG A 117 -10.82 7.94 -10.57
C ARG A 117 -12.29 8.37 -10.67
N GLY A 118 -12.85 8.40 -11.88
CA GLY A 118 -14.24 8.82 -12.07
C GLY A 118 -15.27 7.89 -11.41
N LEU A 119 -14.96 6.61 -11.20
CA LEU A 119 -15.79 5.70 -10.41
C LEU A 119 -15.78 6.10 -8.94
N TYR A 120 -14.62 6.36 -8.37
CA TYR A 120 -14.47 6.70 -6.96
C TYR A 120 -15.05 8.07 -6.62
N GLU A 121 -14.92 9.07 -7.50
CA GLU A 121 -15.57 10.38 -7.35
C GLU A 121 -17.10 10.24 -7.22
N ARG A 122 -17.72 9.40 -8.05
CA ARG A 122 -19.18 9.11 -7.97
C ARG A 122 -19.59 8.37 -6.70
N LEU A 123 -18.65 7.71 -6.02
CA LEU A 123 -18.87 7.02 -4.74
C LEU A 123 -18.52 7.91 -3.53
N GLY A 124 -18.27 9.20 -3.75
CA GLY A 124 -18.03 10.17 -2.70
C GLY A 124 -16.58 10.27 -2.22
N PHE A 125 -15.63 9.68 -2.96
CA PHE A 125 -14.21 9.90 -2.69
C PHE A 125 -13.77 11.27 -3.22
N VAL A 126 -12.94 11.96 -2.46
CA VAL A 126 -12.32 13.24 -2.85
C VAL A 126 -10.81 13.06 -2.99
N ARG A 127 -10.21 13.74 -3.94
CA ARG A 127 -8.76 13.78 -4.10
C ARG A 127 -8.12 14.53 -2.94
N THR A 128 -7.08 13.95 -2.33
CA THR A 128 -6.29 14.57 -1.25
C THR A 128 -4.82 14.71 -1.58
N GLY A 129 -4.33 14.00 -2.60
CA GLY A 129 -2.93 14.04 -3.00
C GLY A 129 -2.65 13.09 -4.16
N GLU A 130 -1.41 12.67 -4.26
CA GLU A 130 -0.96 11.64 -5.18
C GLU A 130 0.22 10.86 -4.56
N VAL A 131 0.38 9.62 -4.97
CA VAL A 131 1.58 8.83 -4.70
C VAL A 131 2.46 8.89 -5.94
N ARG A 132 3.75 9.16 -5.76
CA ARG A 132 4.73 9.13 -6.85
C ARG A 132 5.51 7.83 -6.80
N GLN A 133 5.30 7.00 -7.81
CA GLN A 133 6.06 5.76 -7.96
C GLN A 133 7.39 6.05 -8.61
N HIS A 134 8.48 5.79 -7.90
CA HIS A 134 9.84 5.83 -8.39
C HIS A 134 10.40 4.43 -8.52
N GLN A 135 11.18 4.16 -9.58
CA GLN A 135 11.79 2.85 -9.78
C GLN A 135 13.00 2.90 -10.70
N GLY A 136 13.85 1.90 -10.58
CA GLY A 136 15.03 1.73 -11.41
C GLY A 136 16.06 0.84 -10.74
N ILE A 137 17.29 0.85 -11.26
CA ILE A 137 18.46 0.28 -10.57
C ILE A 137 19.10 1.45 -9.85
N ALA A 138 19.01 1.46 -8.52
CA ALA A 138 19.56 2.54 -7.73
C ALA A 138 21.09 2.65 -7.94
N GLN A 139 21.56 3.85 -8.26
CA GLN A 139 22.97 4.16 -8.21
C GLN A 139 23.41 4.27 -6.74
N PRO A 140 24.70 4.06 -6.45
CA PRO A 140 25.22 4.28 -5.10
C PRO A 140 24.84 5.70 -4.64
N ALA A 141 23.96 5.78 -3.65
CA ALA A 141 23.56 7.07 -3.08
C ALA A 141 24.74 7.67 -2.31
N PRO A 142 24.93 8.98 -2.36
CA PRO A 142 25.87 9.65 -1.45
C PRO A 142 25.49 9.30 0.00
N LEU A 143 26.50 9.09 0.84
CA LEU A 143 26.27 8.89 2.26
C LEU A 143 25.56 10.12 2.83
N VAL A 144 24.41 9.91 3.42
CA VAL A 144 23.70 10.95 4.17
C VAL A 144 24.37 11.07 5.53
N ALA A 145 24.94 12.24 5.81
CA ALA A 145 25.59 12.49 7.10
C ALA A 145 24.53 12.57 8.18
N LEU A 146 24.62 11.68 9.14
CA LEU A 146 23.78 11.73 10.34
C LEU A 146 24.33 12.74 11.34
N GLN A 147 23.44 13.45 12.02
CA GLN A 147 23.79 14.37 13.10
C GLN A 147 24.28 13.60 14.34
N PRO A 148 25.02 14.23 15.27
CA PRO A 148 25.38 13.61 16.53
C PRO A 148 24.16 13.04 17.27
N GLY A 149 24.30 11.86 17.86
CA GLY A 149 23.20 11.14 18.52
C GLY A 149 22.34 10.28 17.58
N TRP A 150 22.47 10.46 16.28
CA TRP A 150 21.72 9.70 15.28
C TRP A 150 22.51 8.51 14.76
N ARG A 151 21.86 7.36 14.61
CA ARG A 151 22.46 6.17 14.01
C ARG A 151 21.45 5.31 13.27
N LEU A 152 21.91 4.60 12.26
CA LEU A 152 21.17 3.51 11.62
C LEU A 152 21.61 2.18 12.23
N ARG A 153 20.66 1.30 12.48
CA ARG A 153 20.93 -0.09 12.89
C ARG A 153 19.94 -1.06 12.30
N PRO A 154 20.30 -2.34 12.09
CA PRO A 154 19.35 -3.37 11.73
C PRO A 154 18.26 -3.50 12.82
N ALA A 155 17.03 -3.81 12.37
CA ALA A 155 15.93 -4.18 13.24
C ALA A 155 15.61 -5.67 13.12
N GLY A 156 15.24 -6.27 14.25
CA GLY A 156 14.71 -7.63 14.33
C GLY A 156 13.32 -7.64 14.97
N LEU A 157 12.83 -8.83 15.29
CA LEU A 157 11.49 -9.00 15.86
C LEU A 157 11.31 -8.34 17.21
N ASN A 158 12.38 -8.10 17.95
CA ASN A 158 12.32 -7.40 19.25
C ASN A 158 11.90 -5.93 19.13
N GLU A 159 12.10 -5.31 17.95
CA GLU A 159 11.69 -3.93 17.65
C GLU A 159 10.23 -3.82 17.24
N LEU A 160 9.52 -4.91 17.04
CA LEU A 160 8.16 -4.89 16.52
C LEU A 160 7.23 -3.89 17.24
N PRO A 161 7.18 -3.81 18.58
CA PRO A 161 6.32 -2.84 19.25
C PRO A 161 6.66 -1.38 18.92
N ALA A 162 7.97 -1.06 18.81
CA ALA A 162 8.40 0.29 18.45
C ALA A 162 8.05 0.64 16.99
N LEU A 163 8.22 -0.32 16.07
CA LEU A 163 7.86 -0.13 14.65
C LEU A 163 6.36 0.07 14.48
N GLN A 164 5.53 -0.69 15.20
CA GLN A 164 4.08 -0.54 15.21
C GLN A 164 3.66 0.84 15.72
N ALA A 165 4.27 1.30 16.82
CA ALA A 165 4.00 2.63 17.38
C ALA A 165 4.39 3.76 16.41
N LEU A 166 5.56 3.66 15.76
CA LEU A 166 6.04 4.62 14.76
C LEU A 166 5.13 4.65 13.54
N ASP A 167 4.73 3.47 13.01
CA ASP A 167 3.81 3.37 11.88
C ASP A 167 2.45 3.99 12.20
N ALA A 168 1.88 3.64 13.36
CA ALA A 168 0.59 4.18 13.81
C ALA A 168 0.64 5.71 13.99
N ALA A 169 1.73 6.23 14.55
CA ALA A 169 1.93 7.68 14.73
C ALA A 169 2.06 8.39 13.37
N ALA A 170 2.83 7.82 12.43
CA ALA A 170 3.05 8.41 11.11
C ALA A 170 1.81 8.33 10.21
N ARG A 171 0.97 7.30 10.40
CA ARG A 171 -0.17 7.02 9.53
C ARG A 171 -1.51 7.52 10.09
N GLY A 172 -1.58 7.77 11.41
CA GLY A 172 -2.81 8.13 12.10
C GLY A 172 -3.79 6.95 12.29
N MET A 173 -3.34 5.72 12.06
CA MET A 173 -4.15 4.51 12.20
C MET A 173 -3.29 3.30 12.60
N PRO A 174 -3.78 2.39 13.47
CA PRO A 174 -3.03 1.19 13.85
C PRO A 174 -3.06 0.16 12.71
N ARG A 175 -1.86 -0.35 12.32
CA ARG A 175 -1.70 -1.39 11.30
C ARG A 175 -0.82 -2.54 11.81
N ASP A 176 -0.98 -2.91 13.07
CA ASP A 176 -0.09 -3.79 13.81
C ASP A 176 0.16 -5.14 13.13
N ALA A 177 -0.89 -5.79 12.63
CA ALA A 177 -0.78 -7.07 11.92
C ALA A 177 0.02 -6.91 10.61
N LEU A 178 -0.20 -5.82 9.87
CA LEU A 178 0.54 -5.53 8.65
C LEU A 178 2.02 -5.31 8.95
N VAL A 179 2.37 -4.49 9.93
CA VAL A 179 3.77 -4.22 10.31
C VAL A 179 4.47 -5.50 10.74
N ALA A 180 3.79 -6.38 11.51
CA ALA A 180 4.33 -7.65 11.93
C ALA A 180 4.64 -8.58 10.75
N GLU A 181 3.71 -8.71 9.80
CA GLU A 181 3.89 -9.52 8.59
C GLU A 181 5.01 -8.97 7.70
N LEU A 182 5.06 -7.65 7.51
CA LEU A 182 6.10 -7.00 6.72
C LEU A 182 7.48 -7.23 7.33
N LEU A 183 7.62 -7.10 8.67
CA LEU A 183 8.89 -7.33 9.35
C LEU A 183 9.37 -8.79 9.23
N GLN A 184 8.44 -9.75 9.29
CA GLN A 184 8.77 -11.18 9.13
C GLN A 184 9.23 -11.54 7.70
N SER A 185 8.69 -10.84 6.70
CA SER A 185 8.94 -11.13 5.28
C SER A 185 9.98 -10.19 4.64
N ALA A 186 10.44 -9.16 5.35
CA ALA A 186 11.41 -8.20 4.84
C ALA A 186 12.81 -8.84 4.66
N ASP A 187 13.46 -8.56 3.55
CA ASP A 187 14.88 -8.91 3.33
C ASP A 187 15.80 -8.08 4.25
N ALA A 188 15.39 -6.85 4.59
CA ALA A 188 16.05 -6.01 5.57
C ALA A 188 15.05 -5.02 6.20
N CYS A 189 15.22 -4.77 7.48
CA CYS A 189 14.58 -3.66 8.20
C CYS A 189 15.65 -2.86 8.92
N VAL A 190 15.60 -1.54 8.79
CA VAL A 190 16.56 -0.60 9.40
C VAL A 190 15.81 0.40 10.25
N VAL A 191 16.28 0.59 11.46
CA VAL A 191 15.80 1.61 12.41
C VAL A 191 16.75 2.80 12.41
N LEU A 192 16.18 3.99 12.44
CA LEU A 192 16.86 5.24 12.75
C LEU A 192 16.63 5.54 14.23
N ASP A 193 17.71 5.53 15.01
CA ASP A 193 17.70 5.93 16.41
C ASP A 193 18.16 7.38 16.56
N HIS A 194 17.61 8.06 17.56
CA HIS A 194 18.13 9.30 18.12
C HIS A 194 18.30 9.11 19.63
N ASP A 195 19.53 9.27 20.14
CA ASP A 195 19.90 9.02 21.54
C ASP A 195 19.45 7.64 22.07
N ASN A 196 19.58 6.60 21.23
CA ASN A 196 19.19 5.21 21.43
C ASN A 196 17.68 4.94 21.46
N GLU A 197 16.83 5.92 21.13
CA GLU A 197 15.39 5.72 20.98
C GLU A 197 15.03 5.62 19.49
N PRO A 198 14.21 4.64 19.08
CA PRO A 198 13.73 4.51 17.71
C PRO A 198 12.85 5.70 17.33
N VAL A 199 13.24 6.46 16.30
CA VAL A 199 12.49 7.62 15.79
C VAL A 199 12.03 7.46 14.35
N GLY A 200 12.46 6.39 13.68
CA GLY A 200 12.07 6.07 12.32
C GLY A 200 12.51 4.67 11.90
N PHE A 201 11.97 4.17 10.81
CA PHE A 201 12.36 2.89 10.23
C PHE A 201 12.03 2.82 8.73
N ALA A 202 12.66 1.87 8.05
CA ALA A 202 12.30 1.49 6.70
C ALA A 202 12.53 0.01 6.46
N MET A 203 11.79 -0.56 5.49
CA MET A 203 11.89 -1.96 5.11
C MET A 203 12.22 -2.10 3.63
N LEU A 204 13.10 -3.06 3.31
CA LEU A 204 13.37 -3.56 1.96
C LEU A 204 12.69 -4.92 1.81
N ARG A 205 11.81 -5.04 0.85
CA ARG A 205 10.98 -6.24 0.67
C ARG A 205 10.95 -6.67 -0.78
N ARG A 206 10.86 -7.96 -1.01
CA ARG A 206 10.55 -8.48 -2.35
C ARG A 206 9.14 -8.07 -2.76
N PHE A 207 9.02 -7.42 -3.92
CA PHE A 207 7.73 -7.01 -4.48
C PHE A 207 7.83 -6.81 -5.99
N GLY A 208 6.87 -7.35 -6.71
CA GLY A 208 6.78 -7.14 -8.15
C GLY A 208 8.03 -7.61 -8.90
N ARG A 209 8.65 -6.71 -9.66
CA ARG A 209 9.81 -7.01 -10.52
C ARG A 209 11.13 -7.15 -9.77
N GLY A 210 11.17 -6.84 -8.49
CA GLY A 210 12.40 -6.89 -7.70
C GLY A 210 12.14 -6.60 -6.24
N HIS A 211 12.62 -5.46 -5.74
CA HIS A 211 12.42 -5.04 -4.35
C HIS A 211 11.66 -3.72 -4.28
N SER A 212 10.92 -3.53 -3.18
CA SER A 212 10.32 -2.26 -2.82
C SER A 212 10.89 -1.78 -1.49
N ILE A 213 11.24 -0.50 -1.42
CA ILE A 213 11.55 0.20 -0.17
C ILE A 213 10.25 0.82 0.33
N GLY A 214 9.78 0.34 1.48
CA GLY A 214 8.55 0.82 2.11
C GLY A 214 7.98 -0.20 3.10
N PRO A 215 7.33 0.28 4.20
CA PRO A 215 7.14 1.68 4.52
C PRO A 215 8.45 2.40 4.87
N VAL A 216 8.48 3.74 4.72
CA VAL A 216 9.55 4.60 5.23
C VAL A 216 8.91 5.61 6.17
N VAL A 217 9.22 5.48 7.44
CA VAL A 217 8.77 6.36 8.51
C VAL A 217 9.99 7.07 9.10
N ALA A 218 9.95 8.40 9.17
CA ALA A 218 11.07 9.19 9.67
C ALA A 218 10.58 10.51 10.30
N PRO A 219 11.36 11.14 11.16
CA PRO A 219 11.01 12.45 11.72
C PRO A 219 11.10 13.59 10.69
N ASP A 220 11.96 13.45 9.69
CA ASP A 220 12.19 14.44 8.64
C ASP A 220 12.71 13.81 7.33
N ALA A 221 12.86 14.62 6.30
CA ALA A 221 13.32 14.18 4.98
C ALA A 221 14.78 13.69 5.00
N GLU A 222 15.65 14.21 5.84
CA GLU A 222 17.05 13.78 5.94
C GLU A 222 17.15 12.40 6.59
N GLY A 223 16.37 12.14 7.63
CA GLY A 223 16.21 10.80 8.21
C GLY A 223 15.66 9.79 7.20
N ALA A 224 14.65 10.20 6.41
CA ALA A 224 14.12 9.36 5.34
C ALA A 224 15.16 9.04 4.27
N LYS A 225 15.92 10.04 3.81
CA LYS A 225 17.03 9.84 2.85
C LYS A 225 18.10 8.89 3.39
N ALA A 226 18.45 9.00 4.68
CA ALA A 226 19.44 8.11 5.30
C ALA A 226 18.97 6.65 5.29
N LEU A 227 17.71 6.40 5.68
CA LEU A 227 17.10 5.08 5.64
C LEU A 227 17.05 4.51 4.21
N ILE A 228 16.56 5.31 3.26
CA ILE A 228 16.43 4.90 1.86
C ILE A 228 17.82 4.65 1.23
N ALA A 229 18.80 5.54 1.44
CA ALA A 229 20.15 5.38 0.92
C ALA A 229 20.80 4.08 1.41
N HIS A 230 20.61 3.75 2.69
CA HIS A 230 21.12 2.51 3.26
C HIS A 230 20.49 1.28 2.61
N LEU A 231 19.16 1.23 2.50
CA LEU A 231 18.45 0.11 1.88
C LEU A 231 18.70 -0.01 0.37
N ALA A 232 18.79 1.11 -0.34
CA ALA A 232 19.17 1.14 -1.76
C ALA A 232 20.60 0.61 -1.96
N GLY A 233 21.51 0.91 -1.03
CA GLY A 233 22.86 0.37 -1.00
C GLY A 233 22.90 -1.15 -0.79
N LEU A 234 22.07 -1.67 0.13
CA LEU A 234 21.92 -3.12 0.34
C LEU A 234 21.35 -3.83 -0.90
N ASN A 235 20.50 -3.14 -1.67
CA ASN A 235 19.89 -3.66 -2.90
C ASN A 235 20.65 -3.24 -4.17
N ALA A 236 21.89 -2.82 -4.06
CA ALA A 236 22.68 -2.32 -5.19
C ALA A 236 22.68 -3.31 -6.38
N SER A 237 22.59 -2.77 -7.60
CA SER A 237 22.48 -3.51 -8.87
C SER A 237 21.17 -4.29 -9.08
N ASN A 238 20.21 -4.23 -8.16
CA ASN A 238 18.91 -4.83 -8.33
C ASN A 238 17.83 -3.77 -8.58
N PHE A 239 16.73 -4.20 -9.22
CA PHE A 239 15.58 -3.34 -9.43
C PHE A 239 14.96 -2.96 -8.08
N THR A 240 14.80 -1.65 -7.88
CA THR A 240 14.23 -1.03 -6.68
C THR A 240 13.03 -0.19 -7.07
N ARG A 241 11.93 -0.32 -6.32
CA ARG A 241 10.74 0.53 -6.35
C ARG A 241 10.59 1.24 -5.02
N ILE A 242 10.08 2.45 -5.05
CA ILE A 242 9.63 3.21 -3.88
C ILE A 242 8.43 4.06 -4.28
N ASP A 243 7.38 4.02 -3.46
CA ASP A 243 6.14 4.77 -3.67
C ASP A 243 6.07 5.87 -2.59
N ILE A 244 6.42 7.11 -2.95
CA ILE A 244 6.49 8.24 -2.01
C ILE A 244 5.22 9.10 -2.07
N ASP A 245 4.92 9.80 -0.97
CA ASP A 245 3.91 10.85 -1.00
C ASP A 245 4.44 12.05 -1.82
N PHE A 246 3.52 12.76 -2.51
CA PHE A 246 3.89 13.81 -3.47
C PHE A 246 4.60 15.01 -2.80
N ASP A 247 4.31 15.28 -1.53
CA ASP A 247 4.88 16.38 -0.74
C ASP A 247 6.04 15.97 0.18
N SER A 248 6.50 14.72 0.06
CA SER A 248 7.62 14.18 0.86
C SER A 248 8.95 14.91 0.67
N GLY A 249 9.10 15.71 -0.40
CA GLY A 249 10.35 16.39 -0.75
C GLY A 249 11.47 15.46 -1.26
N LEU A 250 11.16 14.18 -1.55
CA LEU A 250 12.18 13.18 -1.93
C LEU A 250 12.32 12.99 -3.45
N ALA A 251 11.39 13.49 -4.27
CA ALA A 251 11.32 13.14 -5.69
C ALA A 251 12.60 13.43 -6.48
N GLU A 252 13.12 14.66 -6.42
CA GLU A 252 14.33 15.06 -7.14
C GLU A 252 15.57 14.28 -6.67
N TRP A 253 15.67 14.04 -5.35
CA TRP A 253 16.75 13.27 -4.79
C TRP A 253 16.70 11.80 -5.25
N LEU A 254 15.53 11.16 -5.28
CA LEU A 254 15.36 9.81 -5.81
C LEU A 254 15.75 9.71 -7.28
N GLU A 255 15.38 10.69 -8.09
CA GLU A 255 15.79 10.76 -9.50
C GLU A 255 17.31 10.90 -9.64
N SER A 256 17.96 11.66 -8.77
CA SER A 256 19.42 11.83 -8.76
C SER A 256 20.20 10.56 -8.46
N ILE A 257 19.57 9.59 -7.77
CA ILE A 257 20.13 8.25 -7.49
C ILE A 257 19.62 7.17 -8.44
N GLY A 258 19.00 7.55 -9.56
CA GLY A 258 18.57 6.63 -10.62
C GLY A 258 17.21 5.99 -10.43
N LEU A 259 16.43 6.39 -9.42
CA LEU A 259 15.05 5.96 -9.24
C LEU A 259 14.10 6.96 -9.90
N LEU A 260 13.80 6.74 -11.17
CA LEU A 260 13.00 7.67 -11.97
C LEU A 260 11.51 7.53 -11.66
N ARG A 261 10.77 8.63 -11.69
CA ARG A 261 9.31 8.61 -11.58
C ARG A 261 8.68 7.99 -12.82
N VAL A 262 7.78 7.02 -12.62
CA VAL A 262 7.12 6.29 -13.71
C VAL A 262 5.60 6.33 -13.64
N ASP A 263 5.02 6.65 -12.47
CA ASP A 263 3.57 6.71 -12.27
C ASP A 263 3.21 7.69 -11.15
N ALA A 264 1.95 8.14 -11.12
CA ALA A 264 1.43 9.03 -10.09
C ALA A 264 -0.08 8.78 -9.84
N PRO A 265 -0.46 7.66 -9.22
CA PRO A 265 -1.86 7.42 -8.85
C PRO A 265 -2.37 8.45 -7.85
N THR A 266 -3.64 8.82 -8.02
CA THR A 266 -4.30 9.82 -7.20
C THR A 266 -4.68 9.24 -5.84
N THR A 267 -4.23 9.86 -4.75
CA THR A 267 -4.72 9.54 -3.40
C THR A 267 -6.12 10.12 -3.22
N MET A 268 -7.06 9.28 -2.84
CA MET A 268 -8.46 9.66 -2.63
C MET A 268 -8.98 9.14 -1.30
N VAL A 269 -9.81 9.94 -0.65
CA VAL A 269 -10.36 9.64 0.68
C VAL A 269 -11.88 9.87 0.70
N ARG A 270 -12.60 9.03 1.43
CA ARG A 270 -14.03 9.16 1.73
C ARG A 270 -14.23 9.07 3.25
N GLY A 271 -15.19 9.79 3.81
CA GLY A 271 -15.53 9.77 5.24
C GLY A 271 -14.79 10.82 6.09
N GLY A 272 -13.90 11.63 5.49
CA GLY A 272 -13.16 12.70 6.16
C GLY A 272 -11.66 12.67 5.86
N PRO A 273 -10.90 13.69 6.26
CA PRO A 273 -9.47 13.72 6.07
C PRO A 273 -8.77 12.65 6.94
N LEU A 274 -7.62 12.17 6.48
CA LEU A 274 -6.72 11.38 7.34
C LEU A 274 -6.18 12.28 8.44
N ALA A 275 -6.51 11.97 9.69
CA ALA A 275 -6.00 12.70 10.83
C ALA A 275 -4.62 12.13 11.23
N VAL A 276 -3.55 12.73 10.71
CA VAL A 276 -2.18 12.39 11.11
C VAL A 276 -1.79 13.27 12.29
N PRO A 277 -1.28 12.69 13.41
CA PRO A 277 -0.82 13.46 14.56
C PRO A 277 0.29 14.45 14.16
N GLN A 278 0.22 15.69 14.67
CA GLN A 278 1.26 16.69 14.42
C GLN A 278 2.43 16.50 15.39
N GLY A 279 3.65 16.79 14.92
CA GLY A 279 4.86 16.75 15.74
C GLY A 279 5.45 15.37 15.98
N GLY A 280 4.90 14.33 15.31
CA GLY A 280 5.45 12.98 15.30
C GLY A 280 6.22 12.66 14.00
N PRO A 281 6.64 11.39 13.84
CA PRO A 281 7.23 10.93 12.59
C PRO A 281 6.22 11.01 11.45
N SER A 282 6.73 11.15 10.23
CA SER A 282 5.93 11.21 9.00
C SER A 282 6.15 9.96 8.15
N LEU A 283 5.15 9.60 7.35
CA LEU A 283 5.26 8.56 6.34
C LEU A 283 5.80 9.17 5.04
N PHE A 284 7.02 8.81 4.66
CA PHE A 284 7.69 9.27 3.44
C PHE A 284 7.46 8.34 2.25
N ALA A 285 7.32 7.05 2.51
CA ALA A 285 6.94 6.07 1.48
C ALA A 285 5.96 5.06 2.04
N ILE A 286 4.98 4.69 1.22
CA ILE A 286 3.93 3.72 1.57
C ILE A 286 4.42 2.29 1.39
N VAL A 287 3.65 1.34 1.93
CA VAL A 287 3.90 -0.11 1.76
C VAL A 287 3.71 -0.52 0.31
N THR A 288 2.54 -0.27 -0.24
CA THR A 288 2.15 -0.45 -1.65
C THR A 288 0.97 0.47 -1.96
N GLN A 289 0.71 0.70 -3.25
CA GLN A 289 -0.48 1.46 -3.68
C GLN A 289 -1.82 0.76 -3.32
N ALA A 290 -1.80 -0.53 -3.01
CA ALA A 290 -3.00 -1.25 -2.62
C ALA A 290 -3.36 -1.07 -1.14
N VAL A 291 -2.35 -1.07 -0.27
CA VAL A 291 -2.52 -1.09 1.19
C VAL A 291 -2.33 0.30 1.82
N GLY A 292 -1.57 1.16 1.18
CA GLY A 292 -1.25 2.51 1.65
C GLY A 292 -0.06 2.61 2.58
#